data_39fde5583c2050b8e41521624204a5c0
#
_entry.id   39fde5583c2050b8e41521624204a5c0
#
_cell.length_a   1.000
_cell.length_b   1.000
_cell.length_c   1.000
_cell.angle_alpha   90.00
_cell.angle_beta   90.00
_cell.angle_gamma   90.00
#
_symmetry.space_group_name_H-M   'P 1'
#
loop_
_entity.id
_entity.type
_entity.pdbx_description
1 polymer ?
#
loop_
_entity_poly.entity_id
_entity_poly.type
_entity_poly.pdbx_seq_one_letter_code
_entity_poly.pdbx_strand_id
1 'polypeptide(L)'
;MSGFYVLDVAEFVPLVQAAQLHPRCRVHDVLAGYRYVEFDDAVTIERRDTGLKEAVWFGCLTAGLDGKIVEFTAERLRLVATNEPILKA
;
A
#
# COMPACT_ATOMS: atom_id res chain seq x y z
N MET A 1 7.77 -3.98 -12.03
CA MET A 1 7.64 -3.83 -10.58
C MET A 1 6.36 -3.12 -10.25
N SER A 2 5.81 -3.39 -9.12
CA SER A 2 4.52 -2.85 -8.74
C SER A 2 4.60 -2.13 -7.42
N GLY A 3 3.67 -1.24 -7.17
CA GLY A 3 3.66 -0.49 -5.94
C GLY A 3 2.55 0.54 -5.92
N PHE A 4 2.56 1.37 -4.90
CA PHE A 4 1.59 2.45 -4.81
C PHE A 4 2.25 3.69 -4.20
N TYR A 5 1.69 4.83 -4.55
CA TYR A 5 2.18 6.11 -4.07
C TYR A 5 1.40 6.51 -2.83
N VAL A 6 2.10 7.04 -1.85
CA VAL A 6 1.52 7.52 -0.60
C VAL A 6 1.91 8.97 -0.44
N LEU A 7 0.94 9.81 -0.10
CA LEU A 7 1.25 11.20 0.23
C LEU A 7 2.15 11.24 1.45
N ASP A 8 3.21 12.05 1.37
CA ASP A 8 4.16 12.17 2.47
C ASP A 8 3.64 13.17 3.49
N VAL A 9 2.59 12.78 4.19
CA VAL A 9 1.96 13.61 5.22
C VAL A 9 1.87 12.78 6.50
N ALA A 10 1.71 13.47 7.62
CA ALA A 10 1.74 12.82 8.93
C ALA A 10 0.71 11.71 9.06
N GLU A 11 -0.46 11.87 8.45
CA GLU A 11 -1.52 10.87 8.55
C GLU A 11 -1.11 9.51 8.00
N PHE A 12 -0.21 9.48 7.01
CA PHE A 12 0.19 8.23 6.38
C PHE A 12 1.52 7.68 6.87
N VAL A 13 2.18 8.35 7.83
CA VAL A 13 3.43 7.84 8.38
C VAL A 13 3.26 6.43 8.94
N PRO A 14 2.18 6.10 9.69
CA PRO A 14 2.04 4.73 10.19
C PRO A 14 1.93 3.68 9.08
N LEU A 15 1.31 4.04 7.96
CA LEU A 15 1.24 3.13 6.83
C LEU A 15 2.62 2.87 6.24
N VAL A 16 3.41 3.93 6.07
CA VAL A 16 4.77 3.81 5.55
C VAL A 16 5.61 2.96 6.49
N GLN A 17 5.47 3.16 7.80
CA GLN A 17 6.21 2.37 8.77
C GLN A 17 5.83 0.90 8.70
N ALA A 18 4.54 0.60 8.57
CA ALA A 18 4.09 -0.78 8.42
C ALA A 18 4.67 -1.42 7.17
N ALA A 19 4.71 -0.66 6.07
CA ALA A 19 5.29 -1.15 4.83
C ALA A 19 6.79 -1.41 4.97
N GLN A 20 7.49 -0.54 5.69
CA GLN A 20 8.93 -0.72 5.89
C GLN A 20 9.25 -1.99 6.66
N LEU A 21 8.35 -2.43 7.52
CA LEU A 21 8.52 -3.66 8.28
C LEU A 21 8.09 -4.90 7.51
N HIS A 22 7.40 -4.72 6.39
CA HIS A 22 6.92 -5.84 5.60
C HIS A 22 8.05 -6.38 4.74
N PRO A 23 8.34 -7.68 4.80
CA PRO A 23 9.51 -8.23 4.10
C PRO A 23 9.42 -8.15 2.58
N ARG A 24 8.21 -7.99 2.04
CA ARG A 24 8.03 -7.91 0.59
C ARG A 24 7.94 -6.49 0.06
N CYS A 25 8.10 -5.49 0.92
CA CYS A 25 7.96 -4.10 0.53
C CYS A 25 9.25 -3.35 0.67
N ARG A 26 9.42 -2.36 -0.21
CA ARG A 26 10.52 -1.42 -0.14
C ARG A 26 9.94 -0.03 -0.32
N VAL A 27 10.33 0.89 0.54
CA VAL A 27 9.82 2.26 0.51
C VAL A 27 10.88 3.16 -0.09
N HIS A 28 10.47 3.93 -1.10
CA HIS A 28 11.35 4.86 -1.77
C HIS A 28 10.84 6.28 -1.60
N ASP A 29 11.76 7.23 -1.39
CA ASP A 29 11.43 8.62 -1.49
C ASP A 29 11.44 8.97 -2.98
N VAL A 30 10.36 9.56 -3.46
CA VAL A 30 10.33 9.95 -4.85
C VAL A 30 10.33 11.46 -4.94
N LEU A 31 9.39 12.06 -5.62
CA LEU A 31 9.36 13.51 -5.69
C LEU A 31 8.76 14.08 -4.43
N ALA A 32 8.99 15.36 -4.22
CA ALA A 32 8.47 16.06 -3.05
C ALA A 32 6.99 15.78 -2.88
N GLY A 33 6.61 15.41 -1.68
CA GLY A 33 5.23 15.18 -1.31
C GLY A 33 4.75 13.75 -1.46
N TYR A 34 5.56 12.84 -1.99
CA TYR A 34 5.14 11.45 -2.20
C TYR A 34 6.22 10.47 -1.81
N ARG A 35 5.77 9.29 -1.37
CA ARG A 35 6.63 8.12 -1.21
C ARG A 35 6.07 6.99 -2.06
N TYR A 36 6.93 6.12 -2.52
CA TYR A 36 6.52 4.98 -3.32
C TYR A 36 6.79 3.71 -2.54
N VAL A 37 5.74 2.91 -2.35
CA VAL A 37 5.87 1.61 -1.70
C VAL A 37 5.89 0.56 -2.79
N GLU A 38 7.06 -0.01 -3.02
CA GLU A 38 7.24 -1.04 -4.03
C GLU A 38 7.01 -2.40 -3.37
N PHE A 39 6.36 -3.31 -4.08
CA PHE A 39 6.21 -4.67 -3.58
C PHE A 39 6.47 -5.68 -4.69
N ASP A 40 6.91 -6.87 -4.27
CA ASP A 40 7.09 -7.99 -5.19
C ASP A 40 5.75 -8.72 -5.28
N ASP A 41 5.50 -9.49 -6.27
CA ASP A 41 4.34 -10.33 -6.51
C ASP A 41 3.02 -9.89 -5.86
N ALA A 42 2.96 -9.82 -4.55
CA ALA A 42 1.76 -9.49 -3.79
C ALA A 42 2.11 -8.94 -2.43
N VAL A 43 1.21 -8.15 -1.87
CA VAL A 43 1.38 -7.62 -0.52
C VAL A 43 0.03 -7.59 0.19
N THR A 44 0.03 -7.88 1.48
CA THR A 44 -1.15 -7.76 2.33
C THR A 44 -0.80 -6.86 3.49
N ILE A 45 -1.59 -5.83 3.71
CA ILE A 45 -1.41 -4.91 4.82
C ILE A 45 -2.69 -4.90 5.64
N GLU A 46 -2.56 -5.16 6.94
CA GLU A 46 -3.70 -5.12 7.86
C GLU A 46 -3.81 -3.71 8.42
N ARG A 47 -5.00 -3.15 8.41
CA ARG A 47 -5.20 -1.80 8.93
C ARG A 47 -4.76 -1.69 10.39
N ARG A 48 -5.01 -2.71 11.19
CA ARG A 48 -4.64 -2.69 12.61
C ARG A 48 -3.14 -2.51 12.81
N ASP A 49 -2.34 -2.98 11.87
CA ASP A 49 -0.88 -2.85 11.98
C ASP A 49 -0.43 -1.43 11.69
N THR A 50 -1.24 -0.65 11.00
CA THR A 50 -0.91 0.73 10.69
C THR A 50 -1.40 1.68 11.77
N GLY A 51 -2.44 1.30 12.51
CA GLY A 51 -3.07 2.19 13.48
C GLY A 51 -3.93 3.28 12.85
N LEU A 52 -4.16 3.25 11.54
CA LEU A 52 -4.93 4.28 10.87
C LEU A 52 -6.42 4.13 11.17
N LYS A 53 -7.09 5.26 11.28
CA LYS A 53 -8.55 5.27 11.33
C LYS A 53 -9.09 4.92 9.97
N GLU A 54 -10.32 4.41 9.95
CA GLU A 54 -10.92 3.90 8.72
C GLU A 54 -10.97 4.94 7.61
N ALA A 55 -11.34 6.17 7.93
CA ALA A 55 -11.45 7.21 6.91
C ALA A 55 -10.10 7.50 6.24
N VAL A 56 -9.02 7.52 7.02
CA VAL A 56 -7.68 7.75 6.48
C VAL A 56 -7.22 6.53 5.70
N TRP A 57 -7.52 5.35 6.22
CA TRP A 57 -7.14 4.09 5.60
C TRP A 57 -7.66 4.00 4.16
N PHE A 58 -8.93 4.34 3.94
CA PHE A 58 -9.49 4.26 2.60
C PHE A 58 -8.93 5.30 1.64
N GLY A 59 -8.17 6.28 2.14
CA GLY A 59 -7.49 7.24 1.29
C GLY A 59 -6.10 6.84 0.87
N CYS A 60 -5.60 5.68 1.32
CA CYS A 60 -4.19 5.36 1.15
C CYS A 60 -3.75 5.09 -0.29
N LEU A 61 -4.68 4.79 -1.19
CA LEU A 61 -4.33 4.52 -2.58
C LEU A 61 -4.68 5.68 -3.52
N THR A 62 -5.13 6.80 -2.99
CA THR A 62 -5.62 7.89 -3.85
C THR A 62 -4.51 8.59 -4.62
N ALA A 63 -3.26 8.45 -4.19
CA ALA A 63 -2.13 9.08 -4.88
C ALA A 63 -1.67 8.29 -6.09
N GLY A 64 -2.09 7.04 -6.23
CA GLY A 64 -1.79 6.25 -7.42
C GLY A 64 -1.41 4.82 -7.07
N LEU A 65 -1.78 3.90 -7.94
CA LEU A 65 -1.51 2.48 -7.77
C LEU A 65 -1.00 1.90 -9.07
N ASP A 66 0.13 1.20 -8.99
CA ASP A 66 0.65 0.42 -10.10
C ASP A 66 0.57 -1.03 -9.68
N GLY A 67 -0.58 -1.64 -9.88
CA GLY A 67 -0.88 -3.00 -9.46
C GLY A 67 -2.38 -3.23 -9.52
N LYS A 68 -2.82 -4.32 -8.94
CA LYS A 68 -4.23 -4.70 -8.94
C LYS A 68 -4.72 -4.88 -7.51
N ILE A 69 -5.93 -4.40 -7.24
CA ILE A 69 -6.54 -4.56 -5.93
C ILE A 69 -7.27 -5.89 -5.90
N VAL A 70 -6.90 -6.75 -4.96
CA VAL A 70 -7.60 -8.01 -4.74
C VAL A 70 -8.63 -7.83 -3.64
N GLU A 71 -8.27 -7.10 -2.60
CA GLU A 71 -9.17 -6.88 -1.48
C GLU A 71 -8.83 -5.52 -0.85
N PHE A 72 -9.85 -4.73 -0.58
CA PHE A 72 -9.64 -3.46 0.11
C PHE A 72 -10.86 -3.22 0.99
N THR A 73 -10.74 -3.62 2.22
CA THR A 73 -11.82 -3.52 3.21
C THR A 73 -11.36 -2.64 4.35
N ALA A 74 -12.24 -2.40 5.31
CA ALA A 74 -11.88 -1.64 6.51
C ALA A 74 -10.77 -2.30 7.32
N GLU A 75 -10.48 -3.56 7.05
CA GLU A 75 -9.51 -4.32 7.84
C GLU A 75 -8.25 -4.66 7.08
N ARG A 76 -8.33 -4.79 5.76
CA ARG A 76 -7.22 -5.36 5.01
C ARG A 76 -7.12 -4.80 3.61
N LEU A 77 -5.90 -4.60 3.17
CA LEU A 77 -5.58 -4.25 1.79
C LEU A 77 -4.72 -5.36 1.22
N ARG A 78 -5.15 -5.95 0.10
CA ARG A 78 -4.36 -6.92 -0.63
C ARG A 78 -4.19 -6.47 -2.06
N LEU A 79 -2.95 -6.41 -2.49
CA LEU A 79 -2.59 -5.99 -3.83
C LEU A 79 -1.74 -7.09 -4.47
N VAL A 80 -1.85 -7.22 -5.79
CA VAL A 80 -0.95 -8.09 -6.54
C VAL A 80 -0.29 -7.26 -7.63
N ALA A 81 0.84 -7.76 -8.12
CA ALA A 81 1.57 -7.10 -9.18
C ALA A 81 0.75 -7.04 -10.44
N THR A 82 1.05 -6.06 -11.29
CA THR A 82 0.26 -5.82 -12.49
C THR A 82 0.17 -7.04 -13.39
N ASN A 83 1.22 -7.84 -13.43
CA ASN A 83 1.26 -9.02 -14.30
C ASN A 83 0.73 -10.29 -13.64
N GLU A 84 0.24 -10.21 -12.38
CA GLU A 84 -0.29 -11.37 -11.69
C GLU A 84 -1.80 -11.45 -11.90
N PRO A 85 -2.39 -12.65 -11.98
CA PRO A 85 -3.83 -12.76 -12.07
C PRO A 85 -4.47 -12.40 -10.73
N ILE A 86 -5.54 -11.60 -10.78
CA ILE A 86 -6.27 -11.26 -9.59
C ILE A 86 -6.98 -12.47 -9.04
N LEU A 87 -7.55 -13.28 -9.92
CA LEU A 87 -8.41 -14.25 -9.46
C LEU A 87 -8.10 -15.46 -10.11
N LYS A 88 -8.33 -16.49 -9.44
CA LYS A 88 -8.20 -17.65 -9.95
C LYS A 88 -9.32 -18.30 -9.79
N ALA A 89 -9.83 -18.64 -10.51
CA ALA A 89 -11.11 -19.20 -10.40
C ALA A 89 -11.24 -20.28 -9.46
#